data_692b43efda7be0f5e17b3011314af226
#
_entry.id   692b43efda7be0f5e17b3011314af226
#
_cell.length_a   1.000
_cell.length_b   1.000
_cell.length_c   1.000
_cell.angle_alpha   90.00
_cell.angle_beta   90.00
_cell.angle_gamma   90.00
#
_symmetry.space_group_name_H-M   'P 1'
#
loop_
_entity.id
_entity.type
_entity.pdbx_description
1 polymer ?
#
loop_
_entity_poly.entity_id
_entity_poly.type
_entity_poly.pdbx_seq_one_letter_code
_entity_poly.pdbx_strand_id
1 'polypeptide(L)'
;MNQERAPHHFGRGYMMQVLLHVGMSAVFTGVVECFLVFNISSYTSYLYQMGNDHPLVQSFAFAGLVSILLFVLLGIVLFTLSFLFLQRRTARDIETLAQAVKQISAGDFNTDISISGEGEIAHIAESIRMMEEELSRHIEMEKSNEQSKTDLITNIAHDLRTPLTSILGYLDLMKNNRSVNEEMKAHYLEIVYNKALRLQKLIEELFGFTKLSYGRMNMKLITLDLVQLLSQLLEENYPNFEKNDLSCDFSSNVKSLYIDGDGDLLFRLFDNLISNAIKYGAEGKMIKIRLRKEKQFVRVTVLNFGYIIPEKEIPLLFDKFYRVESSRSLSTGGTGLGLAIVKNIAEMHHGYVEAKSDLSGTRFIVTLPLRYEEEKKPFEGKKESEEEGRKERKEEKERKEREREKKRKDRSKKNTLLMLFFFFLCFFSIRAHSESLNLNLNYGVQNTAKAGKNLP
;
A
#
# COMPACT_ATOMS: atom_id res chain seq x y z
N MET A 1 -1.01 -16.08 -1.32
CA MET A 1 -0.33 -15.62 -0.10
C MET A 1 0.58 -16.75 0.39
N ASN A 2 1.77 -16.85 -0.18
CA ASN A 2 2.89 -17.66 0.31
C ASN A 2 4.15 -16.86 0.03
N GLN A 3 4.51 -16.02 0.99
CA GLN A 3 5.85 -15.48 1.09
C GLN A 3 6.74 -16.61 1.57
N GLU A 4 7.40 -17.28 0.64
CA GLU A 4 8.55 -18.11 0.97
C GLU A 4 9.60 -17.23 1.63
N ARG A 5 9.89 -17.62 2.84
CA ARG A 5 10.93 -17.14 3.73
C ARG A 5 12.24 -16.95 2.96
N ALA A 6 12.70 -15.72 2.85
CA ALA A 6 14.11 -15.43 2.68
C ALA A 6 14.78 -15.69 4.05
N PRO A 7 15.50 -16.79 4.22
CA PRO A 7 16.06 -17.14 5.52
C PRO A 7 17.39 -16.42 5.72
N HIS A 8 17.57 -15.85 6.89
CA HIS A 8 18.87 -15.66 7.58
C HIS A 8 19.87 -14.61 7.08
N HIS A 9 19.49 -13.64 6.25
CA HIS A 9 20.38 -12.50 5.95
C HIS A 9 20.12 -11.27 6.84
N PHE A 10 19.00 -11.26 7.54
CA PHE A 10 18.64 -10.24 8.51
C PHE A 10 19.52 -10.41 9.75
N GLY A 11 20.35 -9.45 10.06
CA GLY A 11 21.34 -9.49 11.15
C GLY A 11 22.78 -9.60 10.69
N ARG A 12 23.08 -10.09 9.48
CA ARG A 12 24.46 -10.12 8.97
C ARG A 12 25.01 -8.74 8.66
N GLY A 13 24.21 -7.85 8.12
CA GLY A 13 24.61 -6.47 7.81
C GLY A 13 24.83 -5.67 9.08
N TYR A 14 23.91 -5.72 10.03
CA TYR A 14 24.05 -5.06 11.34
C TYR A 14 25.25 -5.62 12.12
N MET A 15 25.39 -6.94 12.18
CA MET A 15 26.54 -7.57 12.84
C MET A 15 27.86 -7.19 12.17
N MET A 16 27.90 -7.09 10.83
CA MET A 16 29.07 -6.63 10.09
C MET A 16 29.39 -5.16 10.40
N GLN A 17 28.39 -4.31 10.53
CA GLN A 17 28.55 -2.90 10.92
C GLN A 17 29.09 -2.77 12.33
N VAL A 18 28.57 -3.53 13.29
CA VAL A 18 29.07 -3.58 14.67
C VAL A 18 30.53 -4.07 14.70
N LEU A 19 30.84 -5.14 13.98
CA LEU A 19 32.20 -5.65 13.88
C LEU A 19 33.16 -4.62 13.26
N LEU A 20 32.71 -3.87 12.27
CA LEU A 20 33.45 -2.79 11.64
C LEU A 20 33.74 -1.66 12.66
N HIS A 21 32.73 -1.27 13.46
CA HIS A 21 32.89 -0.26 14.51
C HIS A 21 33.85 -0.73 15.61
N VAL A 22 33.75 -2.00 16.03
CA VAL A 22 34.72 -2.62 16.96
C VAL A 22 36.14 -2.56 16.39
N GLY A 23 36.29 -2.99 15.13
CA GLY A 23 37.58 -2.95 14.43
C GLY A 23 38.16 -1.53 14.33
N MET A 24 37.34 -0.55 13.92
CA MET A 24 37.76 0.85 13.81
C MET A 24 38.16 1.43 15.19
N SER A 25 37.37 1.14 16.23
CA SER A 25 37.69 1.58 17.59
C SER A 25 38.98 0.96 18.11
N ALA A 26 39.22 -0.33 17.83
CA ALA A 26 40.46 -1.01 18.20
C ALA A 26 41.69 -0.43 17.48
N VAL A 27 41.55 -0.15 16.16
CA VAL A 27 42.61 0.48 15.37
C VAL A 27 42.91 1.88 15.89
N PHE A 28 41.89 2.70 16.13
CA PHE A 28 42.02 4.05 16.64
C PHE A 28 42.76 4.05 18.01
N THR A 29 42.31 3.20 18.93
CA THR A 29 42.94 3.04 20.25
C THR A 29 44.40 2.62 20.12
N GLY A 30 44.70 1.59 19.30
CA GLY A 30 46.04 1.12 19.06
C GLY A 30 46.99 2.18 18.48
N VAL A 31 46.49 3.00 17.54
CA VAL A 31 47.28 4.11 16.98
C VAL A 31 47.59 5.17 18.03
N VAL A 32 46.60 5.55 18.85
CA VAL A 32 46.81 6.53 19.93
C VAL A 32 47.79 6.01 20.97
N GLU A 33 47.66 4.74 21.39
CA GLU A 33 48.58 4.10 22.35
C GLU A 33 50.00 3.98 21.79
N CYS A 34 50.18 3.54 20.55
CA CYS A 34 51.49 3.49 19.91
C CYS A 34 52.15 4.89 19.85
N PHE A 35 51.36 5.92 19.51
CA PHE A 35 51.84 7.29 19.49
C PHE A 35 52.30 7.76 20.89
N LEU A 36 51.52 7.46 21.93
CA LEU A 36 51.87 7.79 23.32
C LEU A 36 53.15 7.04 23.79
N VAL A 37 53.22 5.74 23.51
CA VAL A 37 54.41 4.93 23.85
C VAL A 37 55.66 5.49 23.15
N PHE A 38 55.55 5.83 21.87
CA PHE A 38 56.66 6.42 21.11
C PHE A 38 57.14 7.73 21.73
N ASN A 39 56.20 8.64 22.05
CA ASN A 39 56.56 9.92 22.67
C ASN A 39 57.19 9.75 24.05
N ILE A 40 56.66 8.87 24.90
CA ILE A 40 57.19 8.57 26.22
C ILE A 40 58.60 7.95 26.12
N SER A 41 58.78 6.97 25.21
CA SER A 41 60.07 6.34 24.94
C SER A 41 61.09 7.34 24.44
N SER A 42 60.70 8.23 23.54
CA SER A 42 61.59 9.28 23.04
C SER A 42 62.01 10.28 24.15
N TYR A 43 61.04 10.66 25.00
CA TYR A 43 61.28 11.58 26.11
C TYR A 43 62.15 10.92 27.20
N THR A 44 61.92 9.65 27.53
CA THR A 44 62.77 8.90 28.49
C THR A 44 64.20 8.72 27.96
N SER A 45 64.39 8.43 26.68
CA SER A 45 65.65 8.38 26.01
C SER A 45 66.44 9.70 26.09
N TYR A 46 65.74 10.82 25.89
CA TYR A 46 66.33 12.16 26.04
C TYR A 46 66.74 12.47 27.45
N LEU A 47 65.92 12.11 28.46
CA LEU A 47 66.28 12.26 29.89
C LEU A 47 67.45 11.40 30.27
N TYR A 48 67.59 10.16 29.76
CA TYR A 48 68.69 9.25 30.01
C TYR A 48 70.03 9.81 29.48
N GLN A 49 70.02 10.55 28.38
CA GLN A 49 71.17 11.24 27.84
C GLN A 49 71.64 12.42 28.72
N MET A 50 70.75 13.00 29.54
CA MET A 50 71.10 14.12 30.45
C MET A 50 71.82 13.68 31.74
N GLY A 51 71.85 12.39 32.07
CA GLY A 51 72.57 11.82 33.22
C GLY A 51 71.69 10.88 34.05
N ASN A 52 72.29 9.81 34.54
CA ASN A 52 71.60 8.74 35.26
C ASN A 52 71.04 9.13 36.66
N ASP A 53 71.45 10.31 37.16
CA ASP A 53 71.04 10.79 38.49
C ASP A 53 69.78 11.66 38.48
N HIS A 54 69.09 11.75 37.32
CA HIS A 54 67.85 12.56 37.24
C HIS A 54 66.70 11.88 38.00
N PRO A 55 66.09 12.54 39.03
CA PRO A 55 65.11 11.91 39.93
C PRO A 55 63.89 11.34 39.19
N LEU A 56 63.58 11.81 37.98
CA LEU A 56 62.51 11.28 37.16
C LEU A 56 62.80 9.93 36.54
N VAL A 57 64.07 9.62 36.22
CA VAL A 57 64.50 8.31 35.69
C VAL A 57 64.35 7.21 36.72
N GLN A 58 64.70 7.45 37.97
CA GLN A 58 64.49 6.50 39.06
C GLN A 58 63.00 6.29 39.39
N SER A 59 62.20 7.31 39.33
CA SER A 59 60.74 7.20 39.51
C SER A 59 60.05 6.34 38.43
N PHE A 60 60.49 6.41 37.18
CA PHE A 60 59.94 5.59 36.11
C PHE A 60 60.35 4.09 36.23
N ALA A 61 61.48 3.77 36.70
CA ALA A 61 61.93 2.36 36.94
C ALA A 61 61.10 1.69 38.04
N PHE A 62 60.72 2.41 39.08
CA PHE A 62 59.87 1.89 40.18
C PHE A 62 58.36 1.78 39.86
N ALA A 63 57.90 2.50 38.88
CA ALA A 63 56.47 2.60 38.55
C ALA A 63 56.03 1.68 37.38
N GLY A 64 56.89 0.76 36.92
CA GLY A 64 56.63 -0.02 35.68
C GLY A 64 55.31 -0.76 35.67
N LEU A 65 54.91 -1.38 36.75
CA LEU A 65 53.64 -2.15 36.84
C LEU A 65 52.42 -1.24 36.90
N VAL A 66 52.51 -0.11 37.61
CA VAL A 66 51.45 0.90 37.69
C VAL A 66 51.29 1.61 36.35
N SER A 67 52.35 1.86 35.64
CA SER A 67 52.31 2.47 34.30
C SER A 67 51.62 1.55 33.29
N ILE A 68 51.86 0.25 33.29
CA ILE A 68 51.21 -0.73 32.44
C ILE A 68 49.69 -0.75 32.73
N LEU A 69 49.28 -0.79 34.01
CA LEU A 69 47.89 -0.77 34.40
C LEU A 69 47.17 0.50 33.95
N LEU A 70 47.80 1.66 34.07
CA LEU A 70 47.25 2.94 33.60
C LEU A 70 47.09 2.98 32.07
N PHE A 71 48.05 2.42 31.33
CA PHE A 71 47.95 2.30 29.88
C PHE A 71 46.79 1.41 29.45
N VAL A 72 46.67 0.23 30.06
CA VAL A 72 45.54 -0.68 29.77
C VAL A 72 44.21 0.00 30.10
N LEU A 73 44.12 0.71 31.24
CA LEU A 73 42.90 1.45 31.61
C LEU A 73 42.60 2.54 30.61
N LEU A 74 43.61 3.31 30.19
CA LEU A 74 43.47 4.35 29.16
C LEU A 74 42.96 3.76 27.84
N GLY A 75 43.52 2.62 27.41
CA GLY A 75 43.08 1.91 26.22
C GLY A 75 41.63 1.48 26.28
N ILE A 76 41.20 0.93 27.41
CA ILE A 76 39.78 0.54 27.62
C ILE A 76 38.88 1.77 27.54
N VAL A 77 39.27 2.89 28.15
CA VAL A 77 38.47 4.13 28.10
C VAL A 77 38.39 4.68 26.69
N LEU A 78 39.52 4.78 25.98
CA LEU A 78 39.56 5.27 24.59
C LEU A 78 38.73 4.38 23.64
N PHE A 79 38.87 3.06 23.77
CA PHE A 79 38.08 2.10 23.01
C PHE A 79 36.61 2.29 23.27
N THR A 80 36.19 2.34 24.53
CA THR A 80 34.78 2.49 24.91
C THR A 80 34.18 3.79 24.40
N LEU A 81 34.90 4.91 24.55
CA LEU A 81 34.45 6.22 24.05
C LEU A 81 34.32 6.24 22.53
N SER A 82 35.32 5.71 21.82
CA SER A 82 35.29 5.62 20.36
C SER A 82 34.18 4.72 19.87
N PHE A 83 33.97 3.56 20.50
CA PHE A 83 32.89 2.64 20.16
C PHE A 83 31.50 3.27 20.40
N LEU A 84 31.26 3.90 21.56
CA LEU A 84 30.03 4.58 21.87
C LEU A 84 29.76 5.74 20.90
N PHE A 85 30.80 6.47 20.50
CA PHE A 85 30.67 7.54 19.52
C PHE A 85 30.18 7.03 18.15
N LEU A 86 30.77 5.91 17.68
CA LEU A 86 30.38 5.28 16.42
C LEU A 86 28.95 4.69 16.47
N GLN A 87 28.52 4.19 17.64
CA GLN A 87 27.18 3.59 17.82
C GLN A 87 26.05 4.61 18.02
N ARG A 88 26.36 5.88 18.31
CA ARG A 88 25.34 6.92 18.58
C ARG A 88 24.34 7.11 17.46
N ARG A 89 24.76 6.96 16.21
CA ARG A 89 23.86 7.11 15.04
C ARG A 89 22.86 5.96 15.01
N THR A 90 23.32 4.74 15.11
CA THR A 90 22.49 3.54 15.09
C THR A 90 21.47 3.53 16.23
N ALA A 91 21.91 3.95 17.44
CA ALA A 91 21.03 4.05 18.60
C ALA A 91 19.89 5.07 18.36
N ARG A 92 20.20 6.22 17.79
CA ARG A 92 19.18 7.23 17.42
C ARG A 92 18.21 6.72 16.36
N ASP A 93 18.71 6.03 15.33
CA ASP A 93 17.87 5.49 14.27
C ASP A 93 16.86 4.46 14.82
N ILE A 94 17.30 3.61 15.77
CA ILE A 94 16.42 2.65 16.46
C ILE A 94 15.38 3.38 17.34
N GLU A 95 15.78 4.43 18.05
CA GLU A 95 14.88 5.23 18.87
C GLU A 95 13.81 5.91 18.02
N THR A 96 14.19 6.45 16.86
CA THR A 96 13.25 7.05 15.89
C THR A 96 12.23 6.01 15.40
N LEU A 97 12.69 4.79 15.07
CA LEU A 97 11.77 3.70 14.68
C LEU A 97 10.81 3.30 15.79
N ALA A 98 11.32 3.20 17.04
CA ALA A 98 10.49 2.85 18.18
C ALA A 98 9.42 3.92 18.45
N GLN A 99 9.77 5.20 18.30
CA GLN A 99 8.81 6.31 18.42
C GLN A 99 7.78 6.29 17.30
N ALA A 100 8.19 6.06 16.05
CA ALA A 100 7.27 5.94 14.91
C ALA A 100 6.27 4.80 15.10
N VAL A 101 6.72 3.61 15.48
CA VAL A 101 5.83 2.48 15.76
C VAL A 101 4.84 2.80 16.89
N LYS A 102 5.29 3.51 17.93
CA LYS A 102 4.42 3.96 19.03
C LYS A 102 3.36 4.96 18.56
N GLN A 103 3.71 5.90 17.68
CA GLN A 103 2.77 6.87 17.10
C GLN A 103 1.74 6.16 16.21
N ILE A 104 2.18 5.27 15.31
CA ILE A 104 1.29 4.45 14.48
C ILE A 104 0.32 3.62 15.34
N SER A 105 0.81 3.02 16.44
CA SER A 105 -0.04 2.26 17.36
C SER A 105 -1.05 3.11 18.13
N ALA A 106 -0.78 4.42 18.28
CA ALA A 106 -1.71 5.39 18.85
C ALA A 106 -2.71 5.96 17.84
N GLY A 107 -2.62 5.55 16.55
CA GLY A 107 -3.51 6.00 15.47
C GLY A 107 -3.03 7.26 14.74
N ASP A 108 -1.80 7.70 14.96
CA ASP A 108 -1.17 8.77 14.20
C ASP A 108 -0.39 8.19 13.03
N PHE A 109 -0.95 8.32 11.83
CA PHE A 109 -0.40 7.80 10.57
C PHE A 109 0.32 8.88 9.75
N ASN A 110 0.79 9.95 10.36
CA ASN A 110 1.46 11.05 9.69
C ASN A 110 2.90 11.20 10.20
N THR A 111 3.58 10.07 10.41
CA THR A 111 4.92 10.00 10.97
C THR A 111 5.99 10.17 9.88
N ASP A 112 6.85 11.17 10.05
CA ASP A 112 8.03 11.32 9.17
C ASP A 112 9.16 10.38 9.64
N ILE A 113 9.24 9.20 9.02
CA ILE A 113 10.30 8.22 9.27
C ILE A 113 11.47 8.50 8.31
N SER A 114 12.23 9.58 8.57
CA SER A 114 13.37 9.94 7.75
C SER A 114 14.66 9.29 8.29
N ILE A 115 14.93 8.04 7.90
CA ILE A 115 16.20 7.35 8.18
C ILE A 115 17.05 7.36 6.92
N SER A 116 18.11 8.19 6.92
CA SER A 116 19.03 8.31 5.80
C SER A 116 20.13 7.26 5.86
N GLY A 117 20.15 6.30 4.92
CA GLY A 117 21.23 5.32 4.80
C GLY A 117 20.86 4.11 3.97
N GLU A 118 21.89 3.39 3.49
CA GLU A 118 21.76 2.07 2.89
C GLU A 118 22.09 1.04 3.97
N GLY A 119 21.11 0.44 4.61
CA GLY A 119 21.34 -0.58 5.63
C GLY A 119 20.05 -1.26 6.09
N GLU A 120 20.18 -2.27 6.95
CA GLU A 120 19.03 -3.05 7.45
C GLU A 120 18.00 -2.19 8.18
N ILE A 121 18.45 -1.14 8.90
CA ILE A 121 17.57 -0.21 9.61
C ILE A 121 16.72 0.61 8.62
N ALA A 122 17.31 1.03 7.50
CA ALA A 122 16.58 1.73 6.45
C ALA A 122 15.52 0.82 5.77
N HIS A 123 15.81 -0.48 5.61
CA HIS A 123 14.82 -1.44 5.12
C HIS A 123 13.67 -1.68 6.11
N ILE A 124 13.95 -1.67 7.42
CA ILE A 124 12.90 -1.74 8.45
C ILE A 124 12.04 -0.47 8.39
N ALA A 125 12.66 0.71 8.29
CA ALA A 125 11.95 1.97 8.18
C ALA A 125 11.00 1.98 6.97
N GLU A 126 11.47 1.53 5.81
CA GLU A 126 10.67 1.43 4.60
C GLU A 126 9.51 0.42 4.75
N SER A 127 9.75 -0.71 5.42
CA SER A 127 8.70 -1.70 5.70
C SER A 127 7.62 -1.15 6.64
N ILE A 128 8.02 -0.38 7.65
CA ILE A 128 7.09 0.29 8.58
C ILE A 128 6.30 1.36 7.83
N ARG A 129 6.92 2.13 6.93
CA ARG A 129 6.23 3.14 6.10
C ARG A 129 5.18 2.51 5.18
N MET A 130 5.51 1.40 4.50
CA MET A 130 4.55 0.67 3.68
C MET A 130 3.37 0.15 4.51
N MET A 131 3.64 -0.36 5.73
CA MET A 131 2.59 -0.82 6.65
C MET A 131 1.71 0.35 7.11
N GLU A 132 2.28 1.52 7.40
CA GLU A 132 1.57 2.76 7.75
C GLU A 132 0.63 3.19 6.63
N GLU A 133 1.13 3.25 5.38
CA GLU A 133 0.33 3.59 4.20
C GLU A 133 -0.83 2.61 3.98
N GLU A 134 -0.59 1.31 4.16
CA GLU A 134 -1.62 0.27 4.02
C GLU A 134 -2.69 0.37 5.11
N LEU A 135 -2.28 0.55 6.37
CA LEU A 135 -3.20 0.75 7.49
C LEU A 135 -4.02 2.03 7.34
N SER A 136 -3.39 3.15 6.99
CA SER A 136 -4.09 4.42 6.74
C SER A 136 -5.15 4.27 5.66
N ARG A 137 -4.82 3.61 4.55
CA ARG A 137 -5.76 3.32 3.46
C ARG A 137 -6.92 2.45 3.90
N HIS A 138 -6.65 1.40 4.70
CA HIS A 138 -7.70 0.54 5.22
C HIS A 138 -8.67 1.28 6.14
N ILE A 139 -8.16 2.10 7.06
CA ILE A 139 -8.98 2.91 7.97
C ILE A 139 -9.82 3.93 7.20
N GLU A 140 -9.24 4.56 6.18
CA GLU A 140 -9.96 5.53 5.34
C GLU A 140 -11.08 4.86 4.53
N MET A 141 -10.83 3.66 3.99
CA MET A 141 -11.85 2.84 3.34
C MET A 141 -12.94 2.39 4.31
N GLU A 142 -12.61 1.98 5.52
CA GLU A 142 -13.57 1.58 6.56
C GLU A 142 -14.45 2.76 6.97
N LYS A 143 -13.84 3.92 7.23
CA LYS A 143 -14.56 5.16 7.56
C LYS A 143 -15.49 5.60 6.42
N SER A 144 -15.04 5.53 5.19
CA SER A 144 -15.86 5.83 4.00
C SER A 144 -17.04 4.85 3.87
N ASN A 145 -16.82 3.56 4.14
CA ASN A 145 -17.87 2.55 4.14
C ASN A 145 -18.89 2.78 5.25
N GLU A 146 -18.46 3.14 6.47
CA GLU A 146 -19.36 3.46 7.58
C GLU A 146 -20.19 4.73 7.29
N GLN A 147 -19.55 5.76 6.75
CA GLN A 147 -20.25 6.98 6.33
C GLN A 147 -21.32 6.65 5.27
N SER A 148 -20.93 5.88 4.24
CA SER A 148 -21.86 5.44 3.19
C SER A 148 -23.03 4.63 3.74
N LYS A 149 -22.80 3.80 4.78
CA LYS A 149 -23.87 3.04 5.46
C LYS A 149 -24.80 3.95 6.25
N THR A 150 -24.28 4.97 6.90
CA THR A 150 -25.07 5.94 7.68
C THR A 150 -25.92 6.81 6.74
N ASP A 151 -25.34 7.29 5.65
CA ASP A 151 -26.02 8.06 4.62
C ASP A 151 -27.13 7.21 3.94
N LEU A 152 -26.86 5.92 3.72
CA LEU A 152 -27.84 4.93 3.25
C LEU A 152 -29.07 4.94 4.16
N ILE A 153 -28.91 4.70 5.45
CA ILE A 153 -30.01 4.57 6.41
C ILE A 153 -30.80 5.89 6.47
N THR A 154 -30.12 7.02 6.48
CA THR A 154 -30.74 8.34 6.56
C THR A 154 -31.60 8.65 5.32
N ASN A 155 -31.07 8.40 4.14
CA ASN A 155 -31.79 8.63 2.89
C ASN A 155 -33.00 7.70 2.73
N ILE A 156 -32.86 6.42 3.11
CA ILE A 156 -33.96 5.46 3.12
C ILE A 156 -35.07 5.92 4.07
N ALA A 157 -34.73 6.29 5.29
CA ALA A 157 -35.71 6.73 6.28
C ALA A 157 -36.49 7.95 5.78
N HIS A 158 -35.82 8.89 5.09
CA HIS A 158 -36.48 10.05 4.46
C HIS A 158 -37.41 9.62 3.34
N ASP A 159 -36.97 8.76 2.41
CA ASP A 159 -37.74 8.34 1.23
C ASP A 159 -38.90 7.42 1.58
N LEU A 160 -38.87 6.69 2.68
CA LEU A 160 -39.99 5.93 3.22
C LEU A 160 -40.98 6.83 3.97
N ARG A 161 -40.50 7.83 4.73
CA ARG A 161 -41.35 8.73 5.53
C ARG A 161 -42.26 9.55 4.64
N THR A 162 -41.78 10.08 3.51
CA THR A 162 -42.53 10.96 2.63
C THR A 162 -43.82 10.31 2.09
N PRO A 163 -43.83 9.14 1.41
CA PRO A 163 -45.04 8.48 0.97
C PRO A 163 -45.94 8.05 2.13
N LEU A 164 -45.37 7.58 3.23
CA LEU A 164 -46.09 7.16 4.43
C LEU A 164 -46.89 8.31 5.04
N THR A 165 -46.27 9.48 5.21
CA THR A 165 -46.93 10.69 5.72
C THR A 165 -48.05 11.12 4.79
N SER A 166 -47.84 11.03 3.47
CA SER A 166 -48.88 11.34 2.48
C SER A 166 -50.08 10.37 2.56
N ILE A 167 -49.82 9.05 2.68
CA ILE A 167 -50.87 8.04 2.86
C ILE A 167 -51.68 8.34 4.10
N LEU A 168 -51.03 8.55 5.26
CA LEU A 168 -51.71 8.87 6.52
C LEU A 168 -52.52 10.17 6.41
N GLY A 169 -51.97 11.20 5.78
CA GLY A 169 -52.67 12.48 5.60
C GLY A 169 -53.98 12.36 4.78
N TYR A 170 -53.94 11.62 3.66
CA TYR A 170 -55.15 11.40 2.83
C TYR A 170 -56.15 10.51 3.53
N LEU A 171 -55.71 9.49 4.29
CA LEU A 171 -56.59 8.64 5.10
C LEU A 171 -57.24 9.47 6.21
N ASP A 172 -56.51 10.38 6.85
CA ASP A 172 -57.06 11.27 7.87
C ASP A 172 -58.08 12.26 7.34
N LEU A 173 -57.81 12.84 6.16
CA LEU A 173 -58.78 13.67 5.41
C LEU A 173 -60.07 12.91 5.12
N MET A 174 -59.99 11.66 4.69
CA MET A 174 -61.18 10.83 4.39
C MET A 174 -61.95 10.46 5.66
N LYS A 175 -61.23 10.24 6.77
CA LYS A 175 -61.87 9.83 8.06
C LYS A 175 -62.53 10.99 8.78
N ASN A 176 -61.88 12.16 8.84
CA ASN A 176 -62.29 13.24 9.72
C ASN A 176 -63.10 14.35 9.03
N ASN A 177 -63.09 14.42 7.67
CA ASN A 177 -63.77 15.47 6.93
C ASN A 177 -65.10 14.96 6.35
N ARG A 178 -66.21 15.28 7.04
CA ARG A 178 -67.59 14.91 6.59
C ARG A 178 -68.03 15.58 5.30
N SER A 179 -67.32 16.59 4.81
CA SER A 179 -67.65 17.32 3.58
C SER A 179 -67.04 16.72 2.29
N VAL A 180 -66.31 15.61 2.43
CA VAL A 180 -65.70 14.92 1.29
C VAL A 180 -66.78 14.09 0.57
N ASN A 181 -67.07 14.43 -0.66
CA ASN A 181 -68.01 13.67 -1.52
C ASN A 181 -67.37 12.32 -1.98
N GLU A 182 -68.19 11.40 -2.49
CA GLU A 182 -67.72 10.08 -2.92
C GLU A 182 -66.68 10.13 -4.05
N GLU A 183 -66.75 11.11 -4.93
CA GLU A 183 -65.78 11.31 -6.00
C GLU A 183 -64.40 11.72 -5.47
N MET A 184 -64.38 12.64 -4.49
CA MET A 184 -63.12 13.01 -3.80
C MET A 184 -62.56 11.85 -2.99
N LYS A 185 -63.39 11.01 -2.35
CA LYS A 185 -62.93 9.81 -1.65
C LYS A 185 -62.26 8.83 -2.58
N ALA A 186 -62.92 8.58 -3.77
CA ALA A 186 -62.35 7.73 -4.79
C ALA A 186 -60.99 8.25 -5.27
N HIS A 187 -60.88 9.56 -5.51
CA HIS A 187 -59.62 10.19 -5.89
C HIS A 187 -58.52 10.08 -4.80
N TYR A 188 -58.83 10.32 -3.53
CA TYR A 188 -57.91 10.16 -2.43
C TYR A 188 -57.46 8.69 -2.23
N LEU A 189 -58.37 7.74 -2.42
CA LEU A 189 -58.10 6.32 -2.36
C LEU A 189 -57.10 5.90 -3.45
N GLU A 190 -57.28 6.42 -4.67
CA GLU A 190 -56.34 6.20 -5.77
C GLU A 190 -54.95 6.77 -5.47
N ILE A 191 -54.85 7.96 -4.86
CA ILE A 191 -53.58 8.54 -4.45
C ILE A 191 -52.92 7.64 -3.37
N VAL A 192 -53.67 7.21 -2.37
CA VAL A 192 -53.17 6.32 -1.30
C VAL A 192 -52.67 5.02 -1.89
N TYR A 193 -53.43 4.39 -2.78
CA TYR A 193 -53.06 3.15 -3.44
C TYR A 193 -51.73 3.30 -4.25
N ASN A 194 -51.63 4.35 -5.06
CA ASN A 194 -50.41 4.62 -5.84
C ASN A 194 -49.22 4.93 -4.95
N LYS A 195 -49.38 5.60 -3.80
CA LYS A 195 -48.30 5.84 -2.80
C LYS A 195 -47.90 4.56 -2.10
N ALA A 196 -48.84 3.65 -1.80
CA ALA A 196 -48.54 2.35 -1.18
C ALA A 196 -47.78 1.44 -2.13
N LEU A 197 -48.16 1.37 -3.42
CA LEU A 197 -47.38 0.63 -4.44
C LEU A 197 -45.95 1.17 -4.58
N ARG A 198 -45.82 2.49 -4.56
CA ARG A 198 -44.48 3.10 -4.59
C ARG A 198 -43.63 2.72 -3.33
N LEU A 199 -44.25 2.72 -2.15
CA LEU A 199 -43.58 2.33 -0.91
C LEU A 199 -43.13 0.87 -0.95
N GLN A 200 -43.99 -0.04 -1.44
CA GLN A 200 -43.68 -1.44 -1.67
C GLN A 200 -42.46 -1.58 -2.58
N LYS A 201 -42.44 -0.91 -3.74
CA LYS A 201 -41.29 -0.96 -4.66
C LYS A 201 -39.99 -0.47 -4.03
N LEU A 202 -40.04 0.61 -3.22
CA LEU A 202 -38.88 1.11 -2.48
C LEU A 202 -38.30 0.06 -1.52
N ILE A 203 -39.19 -0.64 -0.81
CA ILE A 203 -38.80 -1.72 0.13
C ILE A 203 -38.14 -2.90 -0.65
N GLU A 204 -38.73 -3.31 -1.78
CA GLU A 204 -38.19 -4.39 -2.62
C GLU A 204 -36.81 -4.04 -3.20
N GLU A 205 -36.65 -2.80 -3.68
CA GLU A 205 -35.35 -2.31 -4.17
C GLU A 205 -34.30 -2.32 -3.06
N LEU A 206 -34.67 -1.90 -1.83
CA LEU A 206 -33.78 -1.90 -0.68
C LEU A 206 -33.36 -3.31 -0.26
N PHE A 207 -34.33 -4.23 -0.11
CA PHE A 207 -34.01 -5.63 0.21
C PHE A 207 -33.12 -6.27 -0.84
N GLY A 208 -33.41 -6.04 -2.10
CA GLY A 208 -32.59 -6.56 -3.18
C GLY A 208 -31.19 -5.96 -3.20
N PHE A 209 -31.04 -4.67 -2.87
CA PHE A 209 -29.75 -4.02 -2.76
C PHE A 209 -28.95 -4.58 -1.57
N THR A 210 -29.57 -4.74 -0.40
CA THR A 210 -28.88 -5.27 0.79
C THR A 210 -28.39 -6.71 0.58
N LYS A 211 -29.18 -7.58 -0.06
CA LYS A 211 -28.74 -8.94 -0.41
C LYS A 211 -27.53 -8.95 -1.34
N LEU A 212 -27.52 -8.08 -2.35
CA LEU A 212 -26.41 -7.96 -3.30
C LEU A 212 -25.14 -7.37 -2.67
N SER A 213 -25.27 -6.34 -1.82
CA SER A 213 -24.11 -5.61 -1.24
C SER A 213 -23.37 -6.39 -0.17
N TYR A 214 -24.03 -7.30 0.55
CA TYR A 214 -23.42 -8.05 1.64
C TYR A 214 -22.93 -9.45 1.27
N GLY A 215 -22.76 -9.74 -0.04
CA GLY A 215 -22.14 -10.99 -0.51
C GLY A 215 -22.89 -12.28 -0.12
N ARG A 216 -24.14 -12.18 0.34
CA ARG A 216 -24.96 -13.33 0.78
C ARG A 216 -25.78 -13.97 -0.33
N MET A 217 -25.59 -13.52 -1.56
CA MET A 217 -26.33 -14.05 -2.70
C MET A 217 -25.42 -15.02 -3.49
N ASN A 218 -25.69 -16.30 -3.39
CA ASN A 218 -25.09 -17.28 -4.28
C ASN A 218 -25.77 -17.14 -5.64
N MET A 219 -24.99 -16.81 -6.68
CA MET A 219 -25.49 -16.74 -8.05
C MET A 219 -25.91 -18.12 -8.52
N LYS A 220 -27.08 -18.22 -9.13
CA LYS A 220 -27.56 -19.43 -9.82
C LYS A 220 -27.12 -19.37 -11.28
N LEU A 221 -25.90 -19.75 -11.56
CA LEU A 221 -25.38 -19.76 -12.92
C LEU A 221 -26.06 -20.81 -13.77
N ILE A 222 -26.72 -20.36 -14.84
CA ILE A 222 -27.29 -21.19 -15.89
C ILE A 222 -26.87 -20.63 -17.25
N THR A 223 -26.89 -21.47 -18.28
CA THR A 223 -26.75 -20.99 -19.66
C THR A 223 -28.10 -20.53 -20.16
N LEU A 224 -28.23 -19.26 -20.51
CA LEU A 224 -29.49 -18.65 -20.97
C LEU A 224 -29.29 -17.88 -22.28
N ASP A 225 -30.37 -17.73 -23.05
CA ASP A 225 -30.37 -16.90 -24.27
C ASP A 225 -30.68 -15.43 -23.92
N LEU A 226 -29.65 -14.57 -24.00
CA LEU A 226 -29.75 -13.15 -23.68
C LEU A 226 -30.66 -12.37 -24.66
N VAL A 227 -30.75 -12.81 -25.93
CA VAL A 227 -31.65 -12.20 -26.91
C VAL A 227 -33.10 -12.46 -26.50
N GLN A 228 -33.43 -13.69 -26.11
CA GLN A 228 -34.75 -14.05 -25.63
C GLN A 228 -35.10 -13.33 -24.34
N LEU A 229 -34.21 -13.25 -23.37
CA LEU A 229 -34.42 -12.51 -22.11
C LEU A 229 -34.73 -11.05 -22.36
N LEU A 230 -33.94 -10.37 -23.22
CA LEU A 230 -34.23 -8.96 -23.58
C LEU A 230 -35.54 -8.81 -24.32
N SER A 231 -35.89 -9.70 -25.26
CA SER A 231 -37.16 -9.67 -26.00
C SER A 231 -38.37 -9.80 -25.06
N GLN A 232 -38.31 -10.77 -24.12
CA GLN A 232 -39.34 -10.95 -23.09
C GLN A 232 -39.49 -9.70 -22.22
N LEU A 233 -38.37 -9.13 -21.76
CA LEU A 233 -38.39 -7.92 -20.95
C LEU A 233 -39.00 -6.73 -21.66
N LEU A 234 -38.82 -6.59 -22.98
CA LEU A 234 -39.41 -5.56 -23.78
C LEU A 234 -40.91 -5.77 -23.98
N GLU A 235 -41.35 -7.02 -24.15
CA GLU A 235 -42.78 -7.37 -24.21
C GLU A 235 -43.48 -7.02 -22.89
N GLU A 236 -42.88 -7.36 -21.73
CA GLU A 236 -43.43 -7.02 -20.41
C GLU A 236 -43.52 -5.50 -20.17
N ASN A 237 -42.59 -4.71 -20.75
CA ASN A 237 -42.58 -3.26 -20.64
C ASN A 237 -43.41 -2.54 -21.73
N TYR A 238 -44.00 -3.27 -22.67
CA TYR A 238 -44.77 -2.67 -23.76
C TYR A 238 -45.88 -1.71 -23.26
N PRO A 239 -46.71 -2.06 -22.24
CA PRO A 239 -47.72 -1.13 -21.72
C PRO A 239 -47.15 0.18 -21.17
N ASN A 240 -45.91 0.11 -20.61
CA ASN A 240 -45.21 1.30 -20.10
C ASN A 240 -44.70 2.18 -21.24
N PHE A 241 -44.26 1.60 -22.36
CA PHE A 241 -43.92 2.36 -23.57
C PHE A 241 -45.13 3.09 -24.14
N GLU A 242 -46.23 2.38 -24.29
CA GLU A 242 -47.49 2.94 -24.82
C GLU A 242 -48.00 4.08 -23.93
N LYS A 243 -48.06 3.88 -22.61
CA LYS A 243 -48.48 4.88 -21.61
C LYS A 243 -47.68 6.19 -21.69
N ASN A 244 -46.37 6.11 -22.03
CA ASN A 244 -45.48 7.25 -22.10
C ASN A 244 -45.22 7.75 -23.53
N ASP A 245 -45.98 7.27 -24.52
CA ASP A 245 -45.84 7.61 -25.96
C ASP A 245 -44.40 7.41 -26.45
N LEU A 246 -43.79 6.27 -26.06
CA LEU A 246 -42.43 5.90 -26.40
C LEU A 246 -42.37 4.77 -27.42
N SER A 247 -41.56 4.92 -28.45
CA SER A 247 -41.19 3.81 -29.34
C SER A 247 -39.91 3.12 -28.86
N CYS A 248 -39.89 1.79 -28.95
CA CYS A 248 -38.72 1.00 -28.62
C CYS A 248 -38.18 0.27 -29.85
N ASP A 249 -36.91 0.48 -30.19
CA ASP A 249 -36.20 -0.17 -31.30
C ASP A 249 -35.17 -1.14 -30.72
N PHE A 250 -35.39 -2.46 -30.91
CA PHE A 250 -34.46 -3.51 -30.50
C PHE A 250 -33.75 -4.09 -31.71
N SER A 251 -32.42 -4.13 -31.65
CA SER A 251 -31.61 -4.72 -32.72
C SER A 251 -30.50 -5.59 -32.14
N SER A 252 -30.30 -6.76 -32.75
CA SER A 252 -29.22 -7.70 -32.41
C SER A 252 -28.46 -8.11 -33.68
N ASN A 253 -27.13 -8.27 -33.57
CA ASN A 253 -26.31 -8.79 -34.67
C ASN A 253 -26.33 -10.32 -34.77
N VAL A 254 -27.04 -11.01 -33.87
CA VAL A 254 -27.22 -12.47 -33.81
C VAL A 254 -28.69 -12.80 -33.51
N LYS A 255 -29.16 -13.97 -33.94
CA LYS A 255 -30.55 -14.41 -33.70
C LYS A 255 -30.77 -14.92 -32.28
N SER A 256 -29.75 -15.56 -31.71
CA SER A 256 -29.70 -16.07 -30.33
C SER A 256 -28.30 -15.94 -29.79
N LEU A 257 -28.15 -15.72 -28.49
CA LEU A 257 -26.86 -15.59 -27.82
C LEU A 257 -26.90 -16.22 -26.43
N TYR A 258 -26.27 -17.37 -26.29
CA TYR A 258 -26.17 -18.07 -25.01
C TYR A 258 -25.00 -17.50 -24.20
N ILE A 259 -25.29 -17.12 -22.95
CA ILE A 259 -24.31 -16.68 -21.96
C ILE A 259 -24.50 -17.45 -20.66
N ASP A 260 -23.45 -17.59 -19.88
CA ASP A 260 -23.54 -18.13 -18.53
C ASP A 260 -23.81 -17.00 -17.54
N GLY A 261 -24.90 -17.09 -16.79
CA GLY A 261 -25.31 -16.05 -15.87
C GLY A 261 -26.51 -16.44 -15.02
N ASP A 262 -26.84 -15.58 -14.07
CA ASP A 262 -28.06 -15.68 -13.27
C ASP A 262 -29.19 -14.92 -13.96
N GLY A 263 -30.19 -15.66 -14.47
CA GLY A 263 -31.27 -15.08 -15.25
C GLY A 263 -32.09 -14.03 -14.50
N ASP A 264 -32.38 -14.26 -13.21
CA ASP A 264 -33.13 -13.32 -12.39
C ASP A 264 -32.34 -12.00 -12.17
N LEU A 265 -31.04 -12.12 -11.94
CA LEU A 265 -30.16 -10.95 -11.78
C LEU A 265 -29.99 -10.18 -13.08
N LEU A 266 -29.78 -10.88 -14.20
CA LEU A 266 -29.67 -10.24 -15.52
C LEU A 266 -30.96 -9.57 -15.93
N PHE A 267 -32.13 -10.20 -15.70
CA PHE A 267 -33.43 -9.61 -15.90
C PHE A 267 -33.53 -8.30 -15.10
N ARG A 268 -33.20 -8.32 -13.82
CA ARG A 268 -33.22 -7.15 -12.93
C ARG A 268 -32.27 -6.04 -13.39
N LEU A 269 -31.09 -6.40 -13.90
CA LEU A 269 -30.11 -5.45 -14.43
C LEU A 269 -30.73 -4.66 -15.60
N PHE A 270 -31.26 -5.40 -16.59
CA PHE A 270 -31.80 -4.75 -17.79
C PHE A 270 -33.13 -4.05 -17.53
N ASP A 271 -33.99 -4.55 -16.64
CA ASP A 271 -35.21 -3.86 -16.20
C ASP A 271 -34.89 -2.49 -15.56
N ASN A 272 -33.87 -2.40 -14.73
CA ASN A 272 -33.43 -1.11 -14.18
C ASN A 272 -32.99 -0.13 -15.27
N LEU A 273 -32.28 -0.59 -16.30
CA LEU A 273 -31.83 0.27 -17.39
C LEU A 273 -33.01 0.72 -18.29
N ILE A 274 -33.93 -0.20 -18.60
CA ILE A 274 -35.10 0.09 -19.40
C ILE A 274 -36.07 1.02 -18.66
N SER A 275 -36.32 0.75 -17.38
CA SER A 275 -37.12 1.61 -16.50
C SER A 275 -36.52 3.02 -16.39
N ASN A 276 -35.21 3.16 -16.30
CA ASN A 276 -34.53 4.45 -16.37
C ASN A 276 -34.72 5.12 -17.74
N ALA A 277 -34.58 4.37 -18.83
CA ALA A 277 -34.75 4.90 -20.17
C ALA A 277 -36.19 5.38 -20.41
N ILE A 278 -37.20 4.65 -19.91
CA ILE A 278 -38.61 5.09 -19.96
C ILE A 278 -38.81 6.39 -19.19
N LYS A 279 -38.27 6.45 -17.98
CA LYS A 279 -38.45 7.57 -17.06
C LYS A 279 -37.78 8.86 -17.53
N TYR A 280 -36.58 8.78 -18.07
CA TYR A 280 -35.78 9.94 -18.47
C TYR A 280 -35.74 10.16 -19.98
N GLY A 281 -36.30 9.24 -20.78
CA GLY A 281 -36.35 9.30 -22.22
C GLY A 281 -37.73 9.74 -22.79
N ALA A 282 -38.72 10.04 -21.94
CA ALA A 282 -40.07 10.38 -22.35
C ALA A 282 -40.13 11.58 -23.34
N GLU A 283 -39.29 12.59 -23.14
CA GLU A 283 -39.19 13.75 -24.02
C GLU A 283 -38.67 13.39 -25.42
N GLY A 284 -37.78 12.41 -25.52
CA GLY A 284 -37.16 11.96 -26.76
C GLY A 284 -37.96 10.96 -27.56
N LYS A 285 -39.10 10.47 -27.01
CA LYS A 285 -40.07 9.58 -27.62
C LYS A 285 -39.52 8.27 -28.23
N MET A 286 -38.26 7.98 -28.01
CA MET A 286 -37.59 6.79 -28.58
C MET A 286 -36.53 6.23 -27.62
N ILE A 287 -36.55 4.90 -27.47
CA ILE A 287 -35.52 4.12 -26.80
C ILE A 287 -34.92 3.15 -27.81
N LYS A 288 -33.58 3.04 -27.83
CA LYS A 288 -32.89 2.06 -28.68
C LYS A 288 -32.10 1.09 -27.84
N ILE A 289 -32.32 -0.19 -28.08
CA ILE A 289 -31.56 -1.26 -27.41
C ILE A 289 -30.80 -2.04 -28.47
N ARG A 290 -29.48 -2.11 -28.29
CA ARG A 290 -28.62 -2.78 -29.25
C ARG A 290 -27.81 -3.85 -28.54
N LEU A 291 -27.92 -5.10 -28.99
CA LEU A 291 -27.10 -6.22 -28.56
C LEU A 291 -26.04 -6.51 -29.63
N ARG A 292 -24.80 -6.55 -29.27
CA ARG A 292 -23.70 -6.92 -30.15
C ARG A 292 -22.83 -8.00 -29.50
N LYS A 293 -22.71 -9.12 -30.18
CA LYS A 293 -21.71 -10.16 -29.81
C LYS A 293 -20.33 -9.72 -30.32
N GLU A 294 -19.34 -9.69 -29.43
CA GLU A 294 -17.94 -9.34 -29.70
C GLU A 294 -17.04 -10.44 -29.15
N LYS A 295 -16.43 -11.26 -30.01
CA LYS A 295 -15.50 -12.36 -29.61
C LYS A 295 -15.96 -13.15 -28.37
N GLN A 296 -15.44 -12.83 -27.18
CA GLN A 296 -15.74 -13.48 -25.90
C GLN A 296 -16.70 -12.69 -25.02
N PHE A 297 -17.19 -11.54 -25.48
CA PHE A 297 -18.08 -10.64 -24.74
C PHE A 297 -19.36 -10.36 -25.53
N VAL A 298 -20.37 -9.97 -24.80
CA VAL A 298 -21.57 -9.33 -25.36
C VAL A 298 -21.65 -7.90 -24.83
N ARG A 299 -22.01 -6.99 -25.71
CA ARG A 299 -22.29 -5.60 -25.35
C ARG A 299 -23.74 -5.30 -25.59
N VAL A 300 -24.43 -4.87 -24.54
CA VAL A 300 -25.81 -4.40 -24.61
C VAL A 300 -25.82 -2.90 -24.35
N THR A 301 -26.34 -2.12 -25.29
CA THR A 301 -26.45 -0.67 -25.17
C THR A 301 -27.90 -0.28 -25.06
N VAL A 302 -28.29 0.42 -24.01
CA VAL A 302 -29.59 1.05 -23.83
C VAL A 302 -29.42 2.56 -24.05
N LEU A 303 -30.05 3.10 -25.07
CA LEU A 303 -29.96 4.51 -25.47
C LEU A 303 -31.33 5.15 -25.32
N ASN A 304 -31.42 6.25 -24.62
CA ASN A 304 -32.57 7.14 -24.56
C ASN A 304 -32.19 8.57 -24.94
N PHE A 305 -33.15 9.31 -25.44
CA PHE A 305 -32.99 10.72 -25.78
C PHE A 305 -33.74 11.57 -24.75
N GLY A 306 -33.13 12.64 -24.27
CA GLY A 306 -33.66 13.50 -23.23
C GLY A 306 -32.60 14.39 -22.65
N TYR A 307 -32.64 14.63 -21.35
CA TYR A 307 -31.70 15.45 -20.65
C TYR A 307 -30.25 14.94 -20.81
N ILE A 308 -29.32 15.85 -21.15
CA ILE A 308 -27.89 15.54 -21.27
C ILE A 308 -27.25 15.64 -19.89
N ILE A 309 -26.66 14.55 -19.46
CA ILE A 309 -25.98 14.48 -18.16
C ILE A 309 -24.61 15.16 -18.27
N PRO A 310 -24.28 16.13 -17.40
CA PRO A 310 -22.97 16.76 -17.38
C PRO A 310 -21.85 15.75 -17.19
N GLU A 311 -20.74 15.93 -17.91
CA GLU A 311 -19.61 14.99 -17.91
C GLU A 311 -19.06 14.72 -16.50
N LYS A 312 -19.02 15.74 -15.64
CA LYS A 312 -18.60 15.63 -14.23
C LYS A 312 -19.50 14.75 -13.37
N GLU A 313 -20.77 14.55 -13.79
CA GLU A 313 -21.75 13.75 -13.05
C GLU A 313 -21.79 12.28 -13.52
N ILE A 314 -21.29 12.00 -14.73
CA ILE A 314 -21.30 10.64 -15.31
C ILE A 314 -20.61 9.59 -14.41
N PRO A 315 -19.44 9.82 -13.83
CA PRO A 315 -18.80 8.86 -12.93
C PRO A 315 -19.61 8.55 -11.67
N LEU A 316 -20.41 9.52 -11.20
CA LEU A 316 -21.21 9.43 -9.97
C LEU A 316 -22.55 8.71 -10.17
N LEU A 317 -22.99 8.48 -11.43
CA LEU A 317 -24.30 7.87 -11.73
C LEU A 317 -24.50 6.48 -11.13
N PHE A 318 -23.41 5.74 -10.92
CA PHE A 318 -23.45 4.40 -10.37
C PHE A 318 -23.23 4.38 -8.86
N ASP A 319 -23.04 5.56 -8.24
CA ASP A 319 -22.92 5.67 -6.79
C ASP A 319 -24.30 5.51 -6.14
N LYS A 320 -24.28 4.92 -4.95
CA LYS A 320 -25.50 4.64 -4.18
C LYS A 320 -26.24 5.96 -3.86
N PHE A 321 -27.54 6.02 -4.13
CA PHE A 321 -28.41 7.20 -3.89
C PHE A 321 -28.04 8.45 -4.66
N TYR A 322 -27.08 8.38 -5.54
CA TYR A 322 -26.74 9.51 -6.38
C TYR A 322 -27.92 9.81 -7.35
N ARG A 323 -28.26 11.08 -7.48
CA ARG A 323 -29.25 11.58 -8.43
C ARG A 323 -28.79 12.92 -8.95
N VAL A 324 -28.83 13.07 -10.26
CA VAL A 324 -28.55 14.34 -10.94
C VAL A 324 -29.48 15.43 -10.39
N GLU A 325 -28.95 16.59 -10.03
CA GLU A 325 -29.73 17.67 -9.36
C GLU A 325 -30.99 18.08 -10.11
N SER A 326 -30.94 18.17 -11.42
CA SER A 326 -32.11 18.45 -12.27
C SER A 326 -33.22 17.40 -12.19
N SER A 327 -32.85 16.14 -11.84
CA SER A 327 -33.83 15.04 -11.69
C SER A 327 -34.54 15.05 -10.34
N ARG A 328 -34.07 15.82 -9.37
CA ARG A 328 -34.71 15.97 -8.04
C ARG A 328 -36.00 16.78 -8.10
N SER A 329 -36.09 17.72 -9.02
CA SER A 329 -37.28 18.60 -9.24
C SER A 329 -38.37 17.92 -10.03
N LEU A 330 -38.11 16.88 -10.80
CA LEU A 330 -39.11 16.12 -11.53
C LEU A 330 -39.88 15.21 -10.57
N SER A 331 -41.21 15.22 -10.62
CA SER A 331 -42.16 14.38 -9.87
C SER A 331 -41.92 12.86 -10.02
N THR A 332 -40.93 12.49 -10.78
CA THR A 332 -40.52 11.14 -11.20
C THR A 332 -39.72 10.37 -10.17
N GLY A 333 -39.91 10.56 -8.89
CA GLY A 333 -39.19 9.93 -7.79
C GLY A 333 -38.48 8.60 -8.07
N GLY A 334 -37.24 8.45 -7.56
CA GLY A 334 -36.48 7.21 -7.64
C GLY A 334 -35.46 7.18 -6.50
N THR A 335 -35.12 5.99 -6.02
CA THR A 335 -34.23 5.75 -4.89
C THR A 335 -32.77 6.11 -5.13
N GLY A 336 -32.34 6.24 -6.39
CA GLY A 336 -30.92 6.32 -6.74
C GLY A 336 -30.17 4.99 -6.58
N LEU A 337 -30.88 3.87 -6.35
CA LEU A 337 -30.29 2.53 -6.20
C LEU A 337 -30.22 1.76 -7.53
N GLY A 338 -31.07 2.08 -8.51
CA GLY A 338 -31.19 1.29 -9.74
C GLY A 338 -29.89 1.12 -10.51
N LEU A 339 -29.12 2.20 -10.72
CA LEU A 339 -27.84 2.12 -11.43
C LEU A 339 -26.73 1.49 -10.58
N ALA A 340 -26.77 1.64 -9.27
CA ALA A 340 -25.86 0.94 -8.37
C ALA A 340 -26.11 -0.59 -8.38
N ILE A 341 -27.38 -1.02 -8.50
CA ILE A 341 -27.78 -2.42 -8.70
C ILE A 341 -27.25 -2.93 -10.05
N VAL A 342 -27.39 -2.15 -11.12
CA VAL A 342 -26.87 -2.49 -12.45
C VAL A 342 -25.38 -2.74 -12.40
N LYS A 343 -24.60 -1.84 -11.79
CA LYS A 343 -23.15 -1.97 -11.63
C LYS A 343 -22.78 -3.23 -10.85
N ASN A 344 -23.42 -3.46 -9.71
CA ASN A 344 -23.13 -4.60 -8.86
C ASN A 344 -23.43 -5.94 -9.57
N ILE A 345 -24.58 -6.05 -10.26
CA ILE A 345 -24.92 -7.25 -11.01
C ILE A 345 -23.95 -7.49 -12.19
N ALA A 346 -23.55 -6.43 -12.90
CA ALA A 346 -22.58 -6.54 -13.98
C ALA A 346 -21.21 -7.05 -13.44
N GLU A 347 -20.74 -6.49 -12.32
CA GLU A 347 -19.50 -6.91 -11.65
C GLU A 347 -19.57 -8.36 -11.13
N MET A 348 -20.72 -8.78 -10.57
CA MET A 348 -20.94 -10.17 -10.16
C MET A 348 -20.81 -11.16 -11.34
N HIS A 349 -21.17 -10.72 -12.55
CA HIS A 349 -21.03 -11.52 -13.79
C HIS A 349 -19.65 -11.28 -14.48
N HIS A 350 -18.65 -10.76 -13.77
CA HIS A 350 -17.33 -10.42 -14.33
C HIS A 350 -17.39 -9.47 -15.53
N GLY A 351 -18.46 -8.68 -15.60
CA GLY A 351 -18.66 -7.63 -16.59
C GLY A 351 -18.46 -6.24 -16.00
N TYR A 352 -18.81 -5.24 -16.78
CA TYR A 352 -18.80 -3.84 -16.35
C TYR A 352 -19.88 -3.03 -17.07
N VAL A 353 -20.20 -1.86 -16.53
CA VAL A 353 -21.15 -0.91 -17.09
C VAL A 353 -20.50 0.46 -17.26
N GLU A 354 -20.81 1.11 -18.37
CA GLU A 354 -20.36 2.47 -18.69
C GLU A 354 -21.58 3.34 -19.04
N ALA A 355 -21.47 4.64 -18.76
CA ALA A 355 -22.45 5.63 -19.20
C ALA A 355 -21.76 6.69 -20.08
N LYS A 356 -22.47 7.14 -21.13
CA LYS A 356 -22.08 8.26 -21.99
C LYS A 356 -23.29 9.11 -22.28
N SER A 357 -23.17 10.42 -22.18
CA SER A 357 -24.26 11.35 -22.45
C SER A 357 -23.76 12.53 -23.30
N ASP A 358 -24.35 12.69 -24.45
CA ASP A 358 -24.04 13.76 -25.40
C ASP A 358 -25.29 14.16 -26.21
N LEU A 359 -25.14 15.02 -27.19
CA LEU A 359 -26.25 15.45 -28.08
C LEU A 359 -26.92 14.28 -28.85
N SER A 360 -26.27 13.13 -28.97
CA SER A 360 -26.84 11.93 -29.57
C SER A 360 -27.60 11.03 -28.58
N GLY A 361 -27.78 11.48 -27.34
CA GLY A 361 -28.52 10.83 -26.27
C GLY A 361 -27.65 10.27 -25.14
N THR A 362 -28.34 9.75 -24.12
CA THR A 362 -27.70 9.07 -22.98
C THR A 362 -27.67 7.56 -23.22
N ARG A 363 -26.48 6.97 -23.14
CA ARG A 363 -26.22 5.56 -23.40
C ARG A 363 -25.68 4.88 -22.17
N PHE A 364 -26.30 3.81 -21.74
CA PHE A 364 -25.76 2.86 -20.78
C PHE A 364 -25.30 1.62 -21.53
N ILE A 365 -24.05 1.24 -21.33
CA ILE A 365 -23.40 0.17 -22.07
C ILE A 365 -22.96 -0.89 -21.06
N VAL A 366 -23.58 -2.07 -21.14
CA VAL A 366 -23.23 -3.24 -20.31
C VAL A 366 -22.40 -4.19 -21.14
N THR A 367 -21.26 -4.58 -20.65
CA THR A 367 -20.38 -5.58 -21.26
C THR A 367 -20.29 -6.78 -20.34
N LEU A 368 -20.67 -7.96 -20.82
CA LEU A 368 -20.67 -9.22 -20.08
C LEU A 368 -19.83 -10.26 -20.82
N PRO A 369 -19.11 -11.15 -20.14
CA PRO A 369 -18.46 -12.29 -20.76
C PRO A 369 -19.50 -13.32 -21.24
N LEU A 370 -19.21 -14.05 -22.32
CA LEU A 370 -20.12 -15.12 -22.81
C LEU A 370 -20.07 -16.36 -21.91
N ARG A 371 -18.93 -16.62 -21.29
CA ARG A 371 -18.73 -17.73 -20.37
C ARG A 371 -18.35 -17.17 -19.01
N TYR A 372 -18.93 -17.72 -17.98
CA TYR A 372 -18.53 -17.45 -16.61
C TYR A 372 -17.31 -18.30 -16.31
N GLU A 373 -16.13 -17.68 -16.38
CA GLU A 373 -14.90 -18.30 -15.85
C GLU A 373 -14.91 -18.01 -14.34
N GLU A 374 -15.22 -19.05 -13.50
CA GLU A 374 -14.79 -18.99 -12.11
C GLU A 374 -13.32 -18.61 -12.13
N GLU A 375 -12.89 -17.61 -11.33
CA GLU A 375 -11.48 -17.37 -11.10
C GLU A 375 -10.85 -18.68 -10.64
N LYS A 376 -10.39 -19.49 -11.58
CA LYS A 376 -9.41 -20.51 -11.30
C LYS A 376 -8.24 -19.73 -10.71
N LYS A 377 -7.96 -19.96 -9.40
CA LYS A 377 -6.68 -19.64 -8.80
C LYS A 377 -5.62 -19.74 -9.88
N PRO A 378 -4.74 -18.73 -10.06
CA PRO A 378 -3.93 -18.55 -11.26
C PRO A 378 -3.33 -19.85 -11.72
N PHE A 379 -3.69 -20.21 -12.94
CA PHE A 379 -3.38 -21.48 -13.61
C PHE A 379 -1.88 -21.72 -13.58
N GLU A 380 -1.47 -22.89 -13.07
CA GLU A 380 -0.08 -23.31 -12.92
C GLU A 380 0.75 -23.28 -14.22
N GLY A 381 0.12 -23.19 -15.39
CA GLY A 381 0.79 -23.13 -16.68
C GLY A 381 1.45 -21.79 -17.05
N LYS A 382 1.09 -20.65 -16.39
CA LYS A 382 1.87 -19.41 -16.51
C LYS A 382 3.04 -19.37 -15.53
N LYS A 383 3.03 -20.27 -14.52
CA LYS A 383 4.14 -20.41 -13.58
C LYS A 383 5.40 -20.94 -14.23
N GLU A 384 5.32 -21.82 -15.24
CA GLU A 384 6.52 -22.37 -15.88
C GLU A 384 7.29 -21.32 -16.66
N SER A 385 6.63 -20.46 -17.46
CA SER A 385 7.32 -19.40 -18.20
C SER A 385 7.72 -18.20 -17.29
N GLU A 386 6.98 -17.91 -16.23
CA GLU A 386 7.37 -16.94 -15.22
C GLU A 386 8.41 -17.49 -14.23
N GLU A 387 8.40 -18.81 -13.94
CA GLU A 387 9.46 -19.46 -13.17
C GLU A 387 10.75 -19.61 -13.97
N GLU A 388 10.73 -19.88 -15.27
CA GLU A 388 11.93 -19.81 -16.11
C GLU A 388 12.50 -18.39 -16.16
N GLY A 389 11.69 -17.40 -16.42
CA GLY A 389 12.13 -16.00 -16.39
C GLY A 389 12.53 -15.49 -14.99
N ARG A 390 11.96 -16.08 -13.90
CA ARG A 390 12.41 -15.84 -12.52
C ARG A 390 13.70 -16.58 -12.18
N LYS A 391 13.88 -17.81 -12.68
CA LYS A 391 15.14 -18.57 -12.52
C LYS A 391 16.28 -17.86 -13.24
N GLU A 392 16.11 -17.42 -14.48
CA GLU A 392 17.14 -16.65 -15.20
C GLU A 392 17.50 -15.34 -14.50
N ARG A 393 16.49 -14.57 -14.03
CA ARG A 393 16.73 -13.33 -13.26
C ARG A 393 17.37 -13.61 -11.90
N LYS A 394 17.10 -14.75 -11.28
CA LYS A 394 17.69 -15.16 -10.01
C LYS A 394 19.13 -15.60 -10.20
N GLU A 395 19.43 -16.37 -11.26
CA GLU A 395 20.79 -16.78 -11.63
C GLU A 395 21.65 -15.58 -12.03
N GLU A 396 21.08 -14.61 -12.76
CA GLU A 396 21.80 -13.36 -13.10
C GLU A 396 22.09 -12.50 -11.87
N LYS A 397 21.12 -12.41 -10.91
CA LYS A 397 21.35 -11.73 -9.63
C LYS A 397 22.39 -12.44 -8.78
N GLU A 398 22.32 -13.77 -8.64
CA GLU A 398 23.31 -14.55 -7.92
C GLU A 398 24.71 -14.47 -8.55
N ARG A 399 24.79 -14.43 -9.88
CA ARG A 399 26.04 -14.22 -10.59
C ARG A 399 26.64 -12.83 -10.31
N LYS A 400 25.80 -11.77 -10.33
CA LYS A 400 26.21 -10.40 -9.98
C LYS A 400 26.59 -10.28 -8.49
N GLU A 401 25.90 -10.99 -7.61
CA GLU A 401 26.27 -11.06 -6.17
C GLU A 401 27.58 -11.79 -5.94
N ARG A 402 27.82 -12.94 -6.58
CA ARG A 402 29.10 -13.67 -6.50
C ARG A 402 30.27 -12.83 -7.03
N GLU A 403 30.06 -12.04 -8.12
CA GLU A 403 31.09 -11.11 -8.59
C GLU A 403 31.34 -9.96 -7.61
N ARG A 404 30.29 -9.43 -6.96
CA ARG A 404 30.40 -8.40 -5.92
C ARG A 404 31.07 -8.96 -4.67
N GLU A 405 30.75 -10.18 -4.26
CA GLU A 405 31.38 -10.86 -3.13
C GLU A 405 32.85 -11.16 -3.39
N LYS A 406 33.21 -11.55 -4.63
CA LYS A 406 34.58 -11.76 -5.04
C LYS A 406 35.40 -10.44 -5.00
N LYS A 407 34.81 -9.36 -5.51
CA LYS A 407 35.42 -8.01 -5.42
C LYS A 407 35.53 -7.51 -3.99
N ARG A 408 34.55 -7.83 -3.09
CA ARG A 408 34.61 -7.51 -1.65
C ARG A 408 35.70 -8.31 -0.93
N LYS A 409 35.83 -9.62 -1.22
CA LYS A 409 36.89 -10.48 -0.66
C LYS A 409 38.28 -10.01 -1.09
N ASP A 410 38.47 -9.61 -2.36
CA ASP A 410 39.72 -9.05 -2.85
C ASP A 410 40.04 -7.69 -2.21
N ARG A 411 39.04 -6.83 -2.02
CA ARG A 411 39.22 -5.54 -1.33
C ARG A 411 39.51 -5.74 0.16
N SER A 412 38.86 -6.71 0.82
CA SER A 412 39.15 -7.09 2.22
C SER A 412 40.57 -7.63 2.38
N LYS A 413 41.02 -8.54 1.49
CA LYS A 413 42.41 -9.05 1.49
C LYS A 413 43.43 -7.93 1.29
N LYS A 414 43.13 -6.97 0.39
CA LYS A 414 44.01 -5.82 0.13
C LYS A 414 44.10 -4.90 1.36
N ASN A 415 42.99 -4.68 2.05
CA ASN A 415 42.96 -3.89 3.30
C ASN A 415 43.67 -4.60 4.44
N THR A 416 43.48 -5.92 4.56
CA THR A 416 44.20 -6.73 5.58
C THR A 416 45.70 -6.74 5.32
N LEU A 417 46.09 -6.84 4.06
CA LEU A 417 47.50 -6.76 3.67
C LEU A 417 48.10 -5.38 3.95
N LEU A 418 47.38 -4.32 3.72
CA LEU A 418 47.73 -2.94 4.01
C LEU A 418 47.89 -2.72 5.53
N MET A 419 46.98 -3.27 6.36
CA MET A 419 47.05 -3.25 7.80
C MET A 419 48.29 -4.02 8.33
N LEU A 420 48.55 -5.23 7.80
CA LEU A 420 49.71 -5.99 8.14
C LEU A 420 51.01 -5.27 7.74
N PHE A 421 51.02 -4.60 6.61
CA PHE A 421 52.14 -3.79 6.16
C PHE A 421 52.40 -2.58 7.06
N PHE A 422 51.37 -1.88 7.51
CA PHE A 422 51.49 -0.82 8.52
C PHE A 422 51.96 -1.34 9.88
N PHE A 423 51.43 -2.48 10.31
CA PHE A 423 51.90 -3.14 11.56
C PHE A 423 53.40 -3.54 11.47
N PHE A 424 53.81 -4.05 10.30
CA PHE A 424 55.21 -4.43 10.04
C PHE A 424 56.12 -3.20 9.99
N LEU A 425 55.68 -2.10 9.39
CA LEU A 425 56.43 -0.83 9.38
C LEU A 425 56.57 -0.25 10.79
N CYS A 426 55.54 -0.27 11.62
CA CYS A 426 55.64 0.15 13.02
C CYS A 426 56.60 -0.74 13.81
N PHE A 427 56.53 -2.06 13.63
CA PHE A 427 57.38 -3.01 14.32
C PHE A 427 58.87 -2.87 13.89
N PHE A 428 59.12 -2.67 12.58
CA PHE A 428 60.47 -2.46 12.05
C PHE A 428 61.06 -1.12 12.50
N SER A 429 60.24 -0.07 12.59
CA SER A 429 60.66 1.24 13.12
C SER A 429 61.04 1.17 14.58
N ILE A 430 60.30 0.41 15.40
CA ILE A 430 60.62 0.18 16.82
C ILE A 430 61.91 -0.62 16.94
N ARG A 431 62.12 -1.65 16.10
CA ARG A 431 63.32 -2.49 16.12
C ARG A 431 64.58 -1.71 15.64
N ALA A 432 64.45 -0.93 14.57
CA ALA A 432 65.54 -0.09 14.08
C ALA A 432 65.97 0.97 15.12
N HIS A 433 65.00 1.51 15.86
CA HIS A 433 65.31 2.44 16.95
C HIS A 433 65.96 1.76 18.14
N SER A 434 65.58 0.51 18.47
CA SER A 434 66.21 -0.32 19.51
C SER A 434 67.67 -0.69 19.14
N GLU A 435 67.92 -1.01 17.86
CA GLU A 435 69.29 -1.32 17.38
C GLU A 435 70.20 -0.08 17.35
N SER A 436 69.63 1.11 16.98
CA SER A 436 70.36 2.38 17.02
C SER A 436 70.70 2.81 18.46
N LEU A 437 69.84 2.51 19.44
CA LEU A 437 70.11 2.70 20.89
C LEU A 437 71.21 1.79 21.39
N ASN A 438 71.24 0.50 20.99
CA ASN A 438 72.28 -0.43 21.35
C ASN A 438 73.63 -0.06 20.71
N LEU A 439 73.71 0.43 19.50
CA LEU A 439 74.88 0.93 18.84
C LEU A 439 75.45 2.16 19.57
N ASN A 440 74.58 3.14 19.94
CA ASN A 440 75.03 4.31 20.72
C ASN A 440 75.50 3.98 22.11
N LEU A 441 74.92 2.99 22.81
CA LEU A 441 75.34 2.51 24.08
C LEU A 441 76.75 1.88 23.99
N ASN A 442 77.03 1.07 22.95
CA ASN A 442 78.36 0.47 22.75
C ASN A 442 79.42 1.51 22.37
N TYR A 443 79.07 2.58 21.62
CA TYR A 443 80.01 3.66 21.34
C TYR A 443 80.32 4.50 22.56
N GLY A 444 79.36 4.74 23.45
CA GLY A 444 79.52 5.46 24.71
C GLY A 444 80.45 4.72 25.66
N VAL A 445 80.29 3.40 25.82
CA VAL A 445 81.15 2.53 26.70
C VAL A 445 82.60 2.40 26.17
N GLN A 446 82.82 2.36 24.86
CA GLN A 446 84.15 2.32 24.29
C GLN A 446 84.90 3.66 24.44
N ASN A 447 84.20 4.82 24.38
CA ASN A 447 84.88 6.11 24.62
C ASN A 447 85.19 6.41 26.05
N THR A 448 84.37 5.95 27.01
CA THR A 448 84.71 6.05 28.44
C THR A 448 85.87 5.13 28.83
N ALA A 449 85.99 3.92 28.22
CA ALA A 449 87.18 3.02 28.47
C ALA A 449 88.48 3.55 27.86
N LYS A 450 88.40 4.38 26.80
CA LYS A 450 89.63 5.04 26.25
C LYS A 450 90.03 6.30 27.02
N ALA A 451 89.08 7.02 27.64
CA ALA A 451 89.38 8.22 28.41
C ALA A 451 90.08 7.86 29.81
N GLY A 452 89.84 6.66 30.35
CA GLY A 452 90.43 6.20 31.61
C GLY A 452 91.87 5.66 31.50
N LYS A 453 92.47 5.62 30.31
CA LYS A 453 93.89 5.12 30.13
C LYS A 453 94.95 6.20 29.91
N ASN A 454 94.59 7.47 29.96
CA ASN A 454 95.56 8.59 29.78
C ASN A 454 95.43 9.61 30.93
N LEU A 455 95.75 9.19 32.15
CA LEU A 455 96.14 10.06 33.24
C LEU A 455 97.47 9.50 33.89
N PRO A 456 98.46 10.36 34.04
CA PRO A 456 99.80 9.98 34.52
C PRO A 456 99.82 9.54 35.97
#